data_b75db8aaf9b69377e4327120e909aa28
#
_entry.id   b75db8aaf9b69377e4327120e909aa28
#
_cell.length_a   1.000
_cell.length_b   1.000
_cell.length_c   1.000
_cell.angle_alpha   90.00
_cell.angle_beta   90.00
_cell.angle_gamma   90.00
#
_symmetry.space_group_name_H-M   'P 1'
#
loop_
_entity.id
_entity.type
_entity.pdbx_description
1 polymer ?
#
loop_
_entity_poly.entity_id
_entity_poly.type
_entity_poly.pdbx_seq_one_letter_code
_entity_poly.pdbx_strand_id
1 'polypeptide(L)'
;MKRRQFLQSLAAPALLAAPYARAQAKQKVTYAHLLDPVYESVVWAIKNGRVKSDLIDVEATGLVIPSLLQATATKQYDVIMTAVIGVPAAAARGLDLRILSAALYSSPAGEGGGVWVKKGSALKSGADLKGKTLASYGLRSTGYMFAREAVAKKFGLNMALEGGDVRQVEVQAPNLPAALATGQADAATLIHSQAWRAIASGEFVNFCETGQILNEIYGRLVSAVNVSYPEKLAARPDAFREFNRMLKASVEYALANRNEVFNALAKQDNIDRKFYDWWFDRTSSVPAVFGDAHAKAVGTAWNIGKSLSMIQNIPSVAALTWEHTLRG
;
A
#
# COMPACT_ATOMS: atom_id res chain seq x y z
N MET A 1 71.83 -25.97 62.53
CA MET A 1 70.38 -26.07 62.33
C MET A 1 69.89 -24.83 61.50
N LYS A 2 69.65 -24.98 60.23
CA LYS A 2 69.24 -23.88 59.36
C LYS A 2 67.90 -24.22 58.66
N ARG A 3 66.83 -23.53 59.00
CA ARG A 3 65.52 -23.63 58.38
C ARG A 3 65.58 -22.90 57.02
N ARG A 4 65.29 -23.54 55.92
CA ARG A 4 65.03 -22.96 54.59
C ARG A 4 63.54 -22.86 54.48
N GLN A 5 63.08 -21.58 54.35
CA GLN A 5 61.69 -21.29 53.95
C GLN A 5 61.60 -21.37 52.43
N PHE A 6 60.67 -22.23 51.98
CA PHE A 6 60.28 -22.31 50.57
C PHE A 6 59.08 -21.33 50.36
N LEU A 7 59.32 -20.30 49.63
CA LEU A 7 58.23 -19.41 49.13
C LEU A 7 57.69 -20.07 47.84
N GLN A 8 56.48 -20.61 47.92
CA GLN A 8 55.72 -20.98 46.73
C GLN A 8 54.91 -19.78 46.25
N SER A 9 55.31 -19.20 45.13
CA SER A 9 54.54 -18.19 44.37
C SER A 9 53.39 -18.86 43.65
N LEU A 10 52.16 -18.64 44.13
CA LEU A 10 50.94 -18.97 43.44
C LEU A 10 50.70 -17.92 42.34
N ALA A 11 51.02 -18.25 41.08
CA ALA A 11 50.58 -17.53 39.93
C ALA A 11 49.11 -17.90 39.67
N ALA A 12 48.19 -16.99 39.97
CA ALA A 12 46.78 -17.10 39.56
C ALA A 12 46.65 -16.85 38.05
N PRO A 13 46.00 -17.72 37.26
CA PRO A 13 45.70 -17.42 35.89
C PRO A 13 44.60 -16.35 35.85
N ALA A 14 44.94 -15.18 35.33
CA ALA A 14 43.94 -14.17 34.97
C ALA A 14 43.09 -14.73 33.84
N LEU A 15 41.91 -15.24 34.16
CA LEU A 15 40.86 -15.52 33.19
C LEU A 15 40.44 -14.22 32.55
N LEU A 16 40.97 -13.93 31.35
CA LEU A 16 40.43 -12.94 30.44
C LEU A 16 38.98 -13.33 30.09
N ALA A 17 38.03 -12.80 30.83
CA ALA A 17 36.62 -12.85 30.45
C ALA A 17 36.46 -12.05 29.17
N ALA A 18 36.58 -12.72 28.03
CA ALA A 18 36.12 -12.12 26.75
C ALA A 18 34.65 -11.74 26.94
N PRO A 19 34.27 -10.51 26.64
CA PRO A 19 32.87 -10.13 26.65
C PRO A 19 32.18 -10.98 25.58
N TYR A 20 31.46 -12.01 26.00
CA TYR A 20 30.49 -12.65 25.13
C TYR A 20 29.50 -11.55 24.70
N ALA A 21 29.71 -11.01 23.51
CA ALA A 21 28.68 -10.21 22.82
C ALA A 21 27.47 -11.14 22.66
N ARG A 22 26.56 -11.11 23.62
CA ARG A 22 25.26 -11.73 23.47
C ARG A 22 24.66 -11.12 22.23
N ALA A 23 24.57 -11.88 21.15
CA ALA A 23 23.81 -11.48 19.99
C ALA A 23 22.41 -11.09 20.51
N GLN A 24 22.10 -9.81 20.46
CA GLN A 24 20.80 -9.31 20.90
C GLN A 24 19.74 -10.00 20.04
N ALA A 25 18.78 -10.68 20.67
CA ALA A 25 17.73 -11.36 19.95
C ALA A 25 17.02 -10.33 19.05
N LYS A 26 16.84 -10.66 17.77
CA LYS A 26 16.18 -9.78 16.80
C LYS A 26 14.80 -9.43 17.29
N GLN A 27 14.42 -8.18 17.10
CA GLN A 27 13.08 -7.70 17.43
C GLN A 27 12.12 -8.09 16.32
N LYS A 28 10.96 -8.64 16.66
CA LYS A 28 9.92 -8.94 15.70
C LYS A 28 9.18 -7.65 15.34
N VAL A 29 8.99 -7.40 14.03
CA VAL A 29 8.13 -6.35 13.48
C VAL A 29 7.05 -7.02 12.63
N THR A 30 5.79 -6.87 13.03
CA THR A 30 4.64 -7.40 12.30
C THR A 30 4.11 -6.37 11.31
N TYR A 31 3.93 -6.79 10.05
CA TYR A 31 3.43 -5.94 8.97
C TYR A 31 2.20 -6.52 8.31
N ALA A 32 1.10 -5.78 8.26
CA ALA A 32 -0.09 -6.14 7.50
C ALA A 32 -0.19 -5.31 6.22
N HIS A 33 -0.35 -5.99 5.10
CA HIS A 33 -0.55 -5.38 3.77
C HIS A 33 -1.80 -5.92 3.09
N LEU A 34 -2.24 -5.28 2.01
CA LEU A 34 -3.37 -5.79 1.24
C LEU A 34 -3.02 -7.15 0.62
N LEU A 35 -3.93 -8.12 0.76
CA LEU A 35 -3.83 -9.41 0.09
C LEU A 35 -4.11 -9.21 -1.41
N ASP A 36 -3.04 -9.02 -2.15
CA ASP A 36 -3.03 -8.82 -3.60
C ASP A 36 -1.65 -9.22 -4.15
N PRO A 37 -1.56 -9.83 -5.35
CA PRO A 37 -0.30 -10.30 -5.93
C PRO A 37 0.81 -9.24 -5.95
N VAL A 38 0.46 -7.98 -6.18
CA VAL A 38 1.45 -6.88 -6.20
C VAL A 38 2.16 -6.74 -4.85
N TYR A 39 1.43 -6.82 -3.74
CA TYR A 39 2.05 -6.62 -2.42
C TYR A 39 2.84 -7.82 -1.95
N GLU A 40 2.53 -9.01 -2.43
CA GLU A 40 3.38 -10.18 -2.23
C GLU A 40 4.77 -9.95 -2.87
N SER A 41 4.83 -9.27 -4.03
CA SER A 41 6.12 -8.93 -4.65
C SER A 41 6.95 -7.93 -3.82
N VAL A 42 6.28 -7.02 -3.11
CA VAL A 42 6.94 -6.03 -2.24
C VAL A 42 7.65 -6.69 -1.06
N VAL A 43 7.08 -7.75 -0.49
CA VAL A 43 7.62 -8.44 0.68
C VAL A 43 8.38 -9.74 0.33
N TRP A 44 8.43 -10.11 -0.95
CA TRP A 44 8.98 -11.37 -1.42
C TRP A 44 10.43 -11.57 -1.01
N ALA A 45 11.27 -10.57 -1.19
CA ALA A 45 12.70 -10.67 -0.88
C ALA A 45 12.96 -10.82 0.63
N ILE A 46 12.12 -10.22 1.47
CA ILE A 46 12.15 -10.41 2.93
C ILE A 46 11.73 -11.84 3.28
N LYS A 47 10.56 -12.29 2.80
CA LYS A 47 10.02 -13.63 3.06
C LYS A 47 10.96 -14.74 2.59
N ASN A 48 11.70 -14.52 1.51
CA ASN A 48 12.63 -15.50 0.94
C ASN A 48 14.09 -15.30 1.38
N GLY A 49 14.32 -14.45 2.40
CA GLY A 49 15.64 -14.27 3.01
C GLY A 49 16.69 -13.64 2.08
N ARG A 50 16.26 -12.92 1.01
CA ARG A 50 17.14 -12.14 0.13
C ARG A 50 17.49 -10.78 0.74
N VAL A 51 16.58 -10.24 1.54
CA VAL A 51 16.78 -9.04 2.36
C VAL A 51 16.66 -9.45 3.82
N LYS A 52 17.72 -9.20 4.59
CA LYS A 52 17.85 -9.57 6.01
C LYS A 52 18.31 -8.39 6.83
N SER A 53 18.07 -8.46 8.11
CA SER A 53 18.57 -7.52 9.12
C SER A 53 19.12 -8.30 10.32
N ASP A 54 20.09 -7.72 10.99
CA ASP A 54 20.59 -8.23 12.28
C ASP A 54 19.79 -7.69 13.47
N LEU A 55 18.99 -6.64 13.25
CA LEU A 55 18.20 -5.95 14.27
C LEU A 55 16.78 -6.49 14.39
N ILE A 56 16.13 -6.80 13.25
CA ILE A 56 14.73 -7.18 13.22
C ILE A 56 14.46 -8.41 12.35
N ASP A 57 13.38 -9.11 12.69
CA ASP A 57 12.69 -10.05 11.80
C ASP A 57 11.31 -9.49 11.44
N VAL A 58 11.01 -9.41 10.14
CA VAL A 58 9.73 -8.90 9.64
C VAL A 58 8.79 -10.06 9.34
N GLU A 59 7.62 -10.04 9.98
CA GLU A 59 6.53 -10.98 9.69
C GLU A 59 5.43 -10.26 8.91
N ALA A 60 5.37 -10.50 7.60
CA ALA A 60 4.41 -9.87 6.70
C ALA A 60 3.21 -10.77 6.43
N THR A 61 1.99 -10.21 6.59
CA THR A 61 0.71 -10.89 6.44
C THR A 61 -0.18 -10.12 5.46
N GLY A 62 -0.67 -10.82 4.42
CA GLY A 62 -1.69 -10.28 3.51
C GLY A 62 -3.08 -10.37 4.12
N LEU A 63 -3.82 -9.26 4.15
CA LEU A 63 -5.18 -9.17 4.66
C LEU A 63 -6.12 -8.55 3.63
N VAL A 64 -7.37 -9.01 3.60
CA VAL A 64 -8.44 -8.35 2.84
C VAL A 64 -8.83 -7.02 3.50
N ILE A 65 -9.43 -6.10 2.75
CA ILE A 65 -9.71 -4.73 3.19
C ILE A 65 -10.46 -4.66 4.53
N PRO A 66 -11.55 -5.41 4.78
CA PRO A 66 -12.24 -5.36 6.08
C PRO A 66 -11.33 -5.76 7.25
N SER A 67 -10.48 -6.78 7.06
CA SER A 67 -9.53 -7.24 8.08
C SER A 67 -8.42 -6.22 8.33
N LEU A 68 -7.93 -5.51 7.28
CA LEU A 68 -6.98 -4.40 7.44
C LEU A 68 -7.57 -3.26 8.27
N LEU A 69 -8.83 -2.89 8.02
CA LEU A 69 -9.52 -1.84 8.79
C LEU A 69 -9.67 -2.23 10.26
N GLN A 70 -10.07 -3.48 10.52
CA GLN A 70 -10.18 -4.01 11.89
C GLN A 70 -8.80 -4.04 12.58
N ALA A 71 -7.79 -4.58 11.91
CA ALA A 71 -6.43 -4.67 12.45
C ALA A 71 -5.84 -3.28 12.76
N THR A 72 -6.17 -2.26 11.95
CA THR A 72 -5.77 -0.86 12.21
C THR A 72 -6.42 -0.35 13.49
N ALA A 73 -7.72 -0.55 13.67
CA ALA A 73 -8.45 -0.08 14.85
C ALA A 73 -8.00 -0.77 16.14
N THR A 74 -7.64 -2.05 16.08
CA THR A 74 -7.20 -2.86 17.24
C THR A 74 -5.70 -2.82 17.51
N LYS A 75 -4.92 -2.09 16.68
CA LYS A 75 -3.45 -2.00 16.79
C LYS A 75 -2.74 -3.36 16.77
N GLN A 76 -3.32 -4.34 16.07
CA GLN A 76 -2.86 -5.73 16.08
C GLN A 76 -1.45 -5.89 15.48
N TYR A 77 -1.10 -5.11 14.47
CA TYR A 77 0.21 -5.12 13.82
C TYR A 77 1.05 -3.91 14.21
N ASP A 78 2.36 -4.01 14.04
CA ASP A 78 3.28 -2.89 14.26
C ASP A 78 3.19 -1.87 13.13
N VAL A 79 3.16 -2.35 11.89
CA VAL A 79 2.97 -1.53 10.69
C VAL A 79 1.78 -2.06 9.91
N ILE A 80 0.95 -1.15 9.42
CA ILE A 80 -0.21 -1.49 8.59
C ILE A 80 -0.23 -0.62 7.35
N MET A 81 -0.44 -1.26 6.18
CA MET A 81 -0.79 -0.55 4.98
C MET A 81 -2.24 -0.09 5.05
N THR A 82 -2.51 1.17 4.79
CA THR A 82 -3.86 1.71 4.78
C THR A 82 -4.10 2.63 3.58
N ALA A 83 -5.36 2.76 3.17
CA ALA A 83 -5.77 3.78 2.21
C ALA A 83 -5.40 5.17 2.73
N VAL A 84 -4.86 6.05 1.87
CA VAL A 84 -4.42 7.38 2.30
C VAL A 84 -5.55 8.18 2.96
N ILE A 85 -6.79 8.00 2.50
CA ILE A 85 -8.00 8.62 3.08
C ILE A 85 -8.34 8.04 4.46
N GLY A 86 -7.85 6.85 4.78
CA GLY A 86 -8.04 6.20 6.08
C GLY A 86 -7.32 6.91 7.23
N VAL A 87 -6.24 7.62 6.94
CA VAL A 87 -5.45 8.32 7.98
C VAL A 87 -6.25 9.46 8.63
N PRO A 88 -6.79 10.45 7.88
CA PRO A 88 -7.65 11.48 8.48
C PRO A 88 -8.95 10.91 9.06
N ALA A 89 -9.50 9.85 8.47
CA ALA A 89 -10.69 9.19 9.00
C ALA A 89 -10.42 8.51 10.36
N ALA A 90 -9.23 7.94 10.56
CA ALA A 90 -8.78 7.39 11.83
C ALA A 90 -8.58 8.49 12.88
N ALA A 91 -7.93 9.58 12.51
CA ALA A 91 -7.70 10.74 13.37
C ALA A 91 -9.03 11.35 13.87
N ALA A 92 -10.04 11.45 13.02
CA ALA A 92 -11.38 11.91 13.39
C ALA A 92 -12.08 11.02 14.42
N ARG A 93 -11.64 9.78 14.59
CA ARG A 93 -12.12 8.81 15.58
C ARG A 93 -11.21 8.68 16.81
N GLY A 94 -10.22 9.56 16.93
CA GLY A 94 -9.27 9.54 18.04
C GLY A 94 -8.18 8.48 17.92
N LEU A 95 -8.03 7.84 16.75
CA LEU A 95 -6.94 6.90 16.50
C LEU A 95 -5.76 7.65 15.87
N ASP A 96 -4.70 7.81 16.64
CA ASP A 96 -3.49 8.49 16.18
C ASP A 96 -2.60 7.55 15.37
N LEU A 97 -2.32 7.93 14.14
CA LEU A 97 -1.48 7.20 13.20
C LEU A 97 -0.32 8.09 12.72
N ARG A 98 0.82 7.47 12.44
CA ARG A 98 1.97 8.13 11.81
C ARG A 98 2.32 7.44 10.49
N ILE A 99 2.48 8.22 9.44
CA ILE A 99 2.89 7.75 8.12
C ILE A 99 4.40 7.46 8.16
N LEU A 100 4.77 6.24 7.80
CA LEU A 100 6.16 5.77 7.71
C LEU A 100 6.70 5.87 6.28
N SER A 101 5.87 5.53 5.29
CA SER A 101 6.25 5.54 3.89
C SER A 101 5.02 5.54 2.96
N ALA A 102 5.20 5.99 1.72
CA ALA A 102 4.21 5.80 0.67
C ALA A 102 4.22 4.34 0.23
N ALA A 103 3.03 3.71 0.24
CA ALA A 103 2.84 2.32 -0.15
C ALA A 103 2.39 2.18 -1.61
N LEU A 104 1.63 3.14 -2.11
CA LEU A 104 1.24 3.24 -3.53
C LEU A 104 1.32 4.68 -4.02
N TYR A 105 2.06 4.86 -5.10
CA TYR A 105 2.21 6.14 -5.77
C TYR A 105 1.97 5.95 -7.26
N SER A 106 0.99 6.64 -7.86
CA SER A 106 0.63 6.46 -9.27
C SER A 106 1.84 6.62 -10.18
N SER A 107 1.91 5.82 -11.24
CA SER A 107 2.98 5.98 -12.26
C SER A 107 2.70 7.23 -13.11
N PRO A 108 3.72 7.77 -13.83
CA PRO A 108 3.49 8.82 -14.79
C PRO A 108 2.51 8.42 -15.91
N ALA A 109 2.48 7.15 -16.29
CA ALA A 109 1.55 6.64 -17.30
C ALA A 109 0.09 6.62 -16.81
N GLY A 110 -0.13 6.46 -15.49
CA GLY A 110 -1.46 6.50 -14.88
C GLY A 110 -2.41 5.40 -15.33
N GLU A 111 -1.90 4.30 -15.88
CA GLU A 111 -2.73 3.18 -16.33
C GLU A 111 -3.24 2.32 -15.16
N GLY A 112 -4.25 1.50 -15.44
CA GLY A 112 -4.72 0.47 -14.51
C GLY A 112 -5.77 0.90 -13.50
N GLY A 113 -5.96 2.22 -13.30
CA GLY A 113 -7.14 2.75 -12.63
C GLY A 113 -8.15 3.16 -13.69
N GLY A 114 -9.40 2.73 -13.56
CA GLY A 114 -10.35 3.11 -14.60
C GLY A 114 -11.76 2.63 -14.34
N VAL A 115 -12.64 3.11 -15.22
CA VAL A 115 -14.03 2.66 -15.32
C VAL A 115 -14.16 1.76 -16.55
N TRP A 116 -14.61 0.55 -16.30
CA TRP A 116 -14.69 -0.54 -17.27
C TRP A 116 -16.12 -0.83 -17.63
N VAL A 117 -16.32 -1.20 -18.89
CA VAL A 117 -17.61 -1.67 -19.43
C VAL A 117 -17.42 -2.97 -20.19
N LYS A 118 -18.50 -3.70 -20.40
CA LYS A 118 -18.49 -4.88 -21.29
C LYS A 118 -18.19 -4.43 -22.73
N LYS A 119 -17.39 -5.20 -23.45
CA LYS A 119 -17.14 -4.98 -24.87
C LYS A 119 -18.46 -4.95 -25.63
N GLY A 120 -18.62 -3.94 -26.49
CA GLY A 120 -19.89 -3.71 -27.21
C GLY A 120 -20.94 -2.91 -26.43
N SER A 121 -20.62 -2.46 -25.20
CA SER A 121 -21.49 -1.53 -24.46
C SER A 121 -21.81 -0.27 -25.28
N ALA A 122 -23.01 0.26 -25.06
CA ALA A 122 -23.42 1.57 -25.63
C ALA A 122 -22.66 2.74 -25.00
N LEU A 123 -22.10 2.56 -23.78
CA LEU A 123 -21.32 3.60 -23.10
C LEU A 123 -19.97 3.77 -23.81
N LYS A 124 -19.66 5.00 -24.23
CA LYS A 124 -18.43 5.33 -24.99
C LYS A 124 -17.52 6.29 -24.26
N SER A 125 -18.06 7.01 -23.28
CA SER A 125 -17.31 7.99 -22.48
C SER A 125 -17.85 8.05 -21.07
N GLY A 126 -17.08 8.66 -20.14
CA GLY A 126 -17.54 8.87 -18.77
C GLY A 126 -18.80 9.71 -18.67
N ALA A 127 -19.12 10.56 -19.67
CA ALA A 127 -20.37 11.32 -19.71
C ALA A 127 -21.61 10.40 -19.80
N ASP A 128 -21.48 9.25 -20.43
CA ASP A 128 -22.57 8.27 -20.60
C ASP A 128 -22.96 7.55 -19.30
N LEU A 129 -22.20 7.78 -18.22
CA LEU A 129 -22.53 7.25 -16.88
C LEU A 129 -23.75 7.90 -16.26
N LYS A 130 -24.22 9.03 -16.78
CA LYS A 130 -25.43 9.70 -16.25
C LYS A 130 -26.63 8.76 -16.29
N GLY A 131 -27.26 8.54 -15.11
CA GLY A 131 -28.39 7.64 -14.94
C GLY A 131 -28.02 6.14 -14.95
N LYS A 132 -26.74 5.80 -14.98
CA LYS A 132 -26.25 4.41 -15.03
C LYS A 132 -25.78 3.92 -13.66
N THR A 133 -25.60 2.61 -13.54
CA THR A 133 -25.10 1.94 -12.36
C THR A 133 -23.60 1.68 -12.48
N LEU A 134 -22.81 2.30 -11.59
CA LEU A 134 -21.37 2.09 -11.47
C LEU A 134 -21.08 1.24 -10.22
N ALA A 135 -20.52 0.05 -10.41
CA ALA A 135 -20.10 -0.81 -9.33
C ALA A 135 -18.65 -0.55 -8.89
N SER A 136 -18.40 -0.66 -7.60
CA SER A 136 -17.05 -0.57 -7.03
C SER A 136 -16.88 -1.55 -5.88
N TYR A 137 -15.63 -1.95 -5.61
CA TYR A 137 -15.28 -2.82 -4.48
C TYR A 137 -15.38 -2.14 -3.11
N GLY A 138 -15.50 -0.82 -3.07
CA GLY A 138 -15.62 -0.08 -1.84
C GLY A 138 -15.87 1.40 -2.11
N LEU A 139 -17.08 1.87 -1.82
CA LEU A 139 -17.50 3.25 -2.10
C LEU A 139 -16.71 4.31 -1.31
N ARG A 140 -16.06 3.87 -0.21
CA ARG A 140 -15.22 4.72 0.64
C ARG A 140 -13.72 4.45 0.47
N SER A 141 -13.32 3.68 -0.53
CA SER A 141 -11.90 3.44 -0.83
C SER A 141 -11.27 4.63 -1.55
N THR A 142 -9.94 4.79 -1.40
CA THR A 142 -9.19 5.83 -2.13
C THR A 142 -9.27 5.64 -3.64
N GLY A 143 -9.18 4.40 -4.13
CA GLY A 143 -9.25 4.13 -5.58
C GLY A 143 -10.58 4.56 -6.18
N TYR A 144 -11.69 4.29 -5.48
CA TYR A 144 -13.00 4.74 -5.94
C TYR A 144 -13.19 6.26 -5.78
N MET A 145 -12.67 6.86 -4.72
CA MET A 145 -12.61 8.32 -4.57
C MET A 145 -11.96 8.98 -5.78
N PHE A 146 -10.83 8.43 -6.22
CA PHE A 146 -10.12 8.91 -7.41
C PHE A 146 -10.94 8.73 -8.69
N ALA A 147 -11.63 7.62 -8.85
CA ALA A 147 -12.51 7.40 -10.00
C ALA A 147 -13.66 8.43 -10.03
N ARG A 148 -14.28 8.70 -8.88
CA ARG A 148 -15.32 9.73 -8.75
C ARG A 148 -14.81 11.13 -9.13
N GLU A 149 -13.65 11.51 -8.61
CA GLU A 149 -13.04 12.80 -8.90
C GLU A 149 -12.71 12.95 -10.39
N ALA A 150 -12.09 11.92 -10.99
CA ALA A 150 -11.77 11.94 -12.42
C ALA A 150 -13.01 12.11 -13.29
N VAL A 151 -14.07 11.35 -13.01
CA VAL A 151 -15.34 11.42 -13.74
C VAL A 151 -16.00 12.81 -13.54
N ALA A 152 -16.03 13.29 -12.30
CA ALA A 152 -16.61 14.60 -11.99
C ALA A 152 -15.87 15.74 -12.72
N LYS A 153 -14.54 15.74 -12.67
CA LYS A 153 -13.72 16.80 -13.26
C LYS A 153 -13.72 16.79 -14.78
N LYS A 154 -13.61 15.61 -15.38
CA LYS A 154 -13.50 15.50 -16.85
C LYS A 154 -14.83 15.59 -17.55
N PHE A 155 -15.92 15.09 -16.95
CA PHE A 155 -17.21 14.96 -17.62
C PHE A 155 -18.33 15.81 -16.97
N GLY A 156 -18.04 16.53 -15.90
CA GLY A 156 -18.98 17.42 -15.23
C GLY A 156 -20.13 16.70 -14.51
N LEU A 157 -20.01 15.40 -14.22
CA LEU A 157 -21.04 14.64 -13.53
C LEU A 157 -20.99 14.87 -12.02
N ASN A 158 -22.16 14.99 -11.42
CA ASN A 158 -22.28 14.95 -9.96
C ASN A 158 -22.06 13.51 -9.45
N MET A 159 -20.89 13.25 -8.89
CA MET A 159 -20.50 11.95 -8.34
C MET A 159 -20.75 11.83 -6.83
N ALA A 160 -21.69 12.58 -6.26
CA ALA A 160 -22.14 12.37 -4.88
C ALA A 160 -22.74 10.96 -4.72
N LEU A 161 -22.52 10.33 -3.56
CA LEU A 161 -23.05 8.99 -3.28
C LEU A 161 -24.57 9.01 -3.16
N GLU A 162 -25.12 10.11 -2.67
CA GLU A 162 -26.55 10.35 -2.57
C GLU A 162 -26.92 11.55 -3.45
N GLY A 163 -27.97 11.43 -4.26
CA GLY A 163 -28.44 12.50 -5.15
C GLY A 163 -27.48 12.84 -6.30
N GLY A 164 -26.51 11.98 -6.60
CA GLY A 164 -25.60 12.13 -7.73
C GLY A 164 -26.22 11.71 -9.05
N ASP A 165 -25.53 12.02 -10.17
CA ASP A 165 -25.93 11.66 -11.52
C ASP A 165 -25.77 10.16 -11.82
N VAL A 166 -25.00 9.43 -11.00
CA VAL A 166 -24.63 8.02 -11.21
C VAL A 166 -25.07 7.20 -10.00
N ARG A 167 -25.80 6.10 -10.25
CA ARG A 167 -26.12 5.15 -9.19
C ARG A 167 -24.87 4.35 -8.83
N GLN A 168 -24.36 4.53 -7.62
CA GLN A 168 -23.14 3.91 -7.14
C GLN A 168 -23.47 2.74 -6.21
N VAL A 169 -22.91 1.54 -6.50
CA VAL A 169 -23.20 0.33 -5.73
C VAL A 169 -21.90 -0.36 -5.32
N GLU A 170 -21.89 -0.95 -4.12
CA GLU A 170 -20.77 -1.74 -3.66
C GLU A 170 -20.96 -3.21 -4.04
N VAL A 171 -19.96 -3.79 -4.67
CA VAL A 171 -19.90 -5.20 -5.05
C VAL A 171 -18.54 -5.74 -4.62
N GLN A 172 -18.52 -6.90 -3.98
CA GLN A 172 -17.26 -7.52 -3.57
C GLN A 172 -16.30 -7.65 -4.75
N ALA A 173 -15.03 -7.30 -4.55
CA ALA A 173 -14.02 -7.21 -5.60
C ALA A 173 -13.98 -8.43 -6.56
N PRO A 174 -14.01 -9.70 -6.11
CA PRO A 174 -14.02 -10.85 -7.00
C PRO A 174 -15.23 -10.92 -7.92
N ASN A 175 -16.34 -10.30 -7.54
CA ASN A 175 -17.62 -10.38 -8.26
C ASN A 175 -17.83 -9.24 -9.28
N LEU A 176 -16.97 -8.22 -9.30
CA LEU A 176 -17.10 -7.08 -10.20
C LEU A 176 -17.12 -7.48 -11.69
N PRO A 177 -16.24 -8.36 -12.20
CA PRO A 177 -16.31 -8.81 -13.59
C PRO A 177 -17.63 -9.51 -13.91
N ALA A 178 -18.16 -10.33 -13.00
CA ALA A 178 -19.44 -10.99 -13.19
C ALA A 178 -20.61 -10.00 -13.19
N ALA A 179 -20.59 -8.97 -12.35
CA ALA A 179 -21.60 -7.91 -12.33
C ALA A 179 -21.66 -7.15 -13.67
N LEU A 180 -20.50 -6.89 -14.29
CA LEU A 180 -20.44 -6.33 -15.65
C LEU A 180 -20.94 -7.30 -16.72
N ALA A 181 -20.51 -8.55 -16.68
CA ALA A 181 -20.86 -9.55 -17.67
C ALA A 181 -22.37 -9.82 -17.72
N THR A 182 -23.03 -9.85 -16.55
CA THR A 182 -24.48 -10.12 -16.41
C THR A 182 -25.36 -8.87 -16.56
N GLY A 183 -24.78 -7.68 -16.63
CA GLY A 183 -25.54 -6.42 -16.68
C GLY A 183 -26.13 -5.98 -15.34
N GLN A 184 -25.70 -6.58 -14.23
CA GLN A 184 -26.06 -6.10 -12.88
C GLN A 184 -25.53 -4.69 -12.62
N ALA A 185 -24.41 -4.34 -13.27
CA ALA A 185 -23.88 -3.00 -13.34
C ALA A 185 -23.58 -2.64 -14.80
N ASP A 186 -23.85 -1.38 -15.16
CA ASP A 186 -23.52 -0.84 -16.49
C ASP A 186 -22.01 -0.63 -16.66
N ALA A 187 -21.34 -0.24 -15.58
CA ALA A 187 -19.89 -0.01 -15.49
C ALA A 187 -19.35 -0.45 -14.13
N ALA A 188 -18.04 -0.69 -14.04
CA ALA A 188 -17.38 -1.00 -12.79
C ALA A 188 -15.95 -0.43 -12.73
N THR A 189 -15.47 -0.16 -11.53
CA THR A 189 -14.04 0.09 -11.30
C THR A 189 -13.33 -1.24 -11.08
N LEU A 190 -12.34 -1.53 -11.92
CA LEU A 190 -11.45 -2.69 -11.76
C LEU A 190 -10.05 -2.20 -11.43
N ILE A 191 -9.36 -2.94 -10.56
CA ILE A 191 -8.02 -2.56 -10.11
C ILE A 191 -7.08 -3.76 -10.17
N HIS A 192 -5.78 -3.49 -10.27
CA HIS A 192 -4.69 -4.45 -10.15
C HIS A 192 -4.93 -5.71 -11.02
N SER A 193 -4.91 -6.89 -10.41
CA SER A 193 -5.09 -8.17 -11.11
C SER A 193 -6.45 -8.29 -11.81
N GLN A 194 -7.49 -7.62 -11.34
CA GLN A 194 -8.80 -7.60 -12.01
C GLN A 194 -8.74 -6.84 -13.33
N ALA A 195 -8.13 -5.64 -13.34
CA ALA A 195 -7.92 -4.86 -14.56
C ALA A 195 -7.06 -5.63 -15.56
N TRP A 196 -5.99 -6.29 -15.10
CA TRP A 196 -5.18 -7.16 -15.95
C TRP A 196 -5.97 -8.31 -16.58
N ARG A 197 -6.78 -9.02 -15.79
CA ARG A 197 -7.63 -10.10 -16.31
C ARG A 197 -8.67 -9.60 -17.30
N ALA A 198 -9.22 -8.40 -17.07
CA ALA A 198 -10.14 -7.75 -18.00
C ALA A 198 -9.45 -7.40 -19.34
N ILE A 199 -8.20 -6.91 -19.29
CA ILE A 199 -7.37 -6.68 -20.49
C ILE A 199 -7.12 -8.00 -21.21
N ALA A 200 -6.66 -9.03 -20.49
CA ALA A 200 -6.28 -10.32 -21.06
C ALA A 200 -7.47 -11.08 -21.68
N SER A 201 -8.65 -10.98 -21.08
CA SER A 201 -9.87 -11.63 -21.64
C SER A 201 -10.36 -10.96 -22.92
N GLY A 202 -10.12 -9.66 -23.09
CA GLY A 202 -10.67 -8.86 -24.17
C GLY A 202 -12.21 -8.74 -24.15
N GLU A 203 -12.85 -9.12 -23.04
CA GLU A 203 -14.31 -9.02 -22.86
C GLU A 203 -14.77 -7.67 -22.35
N PHE A 204 -13.85 -6.89 -21.76
CA PHE A 204 -14.11 -5.61 -21.16
C PHE A 204 -13.21 -4.51 -21.77
N VAL A 205 -13.68 -3.28 -21.69
CA VAL A 205 -12.97 -2.11 -22.18
C VAL A 205 -12.90 -1.09 -21.05
N ASN A 206 -11.69 -0.59 -20.77
CA ASN A 206 -11.53 0.61 -19.96
C ASN A 206 -11.88 1.82 -20.83
N PHE A 207 -13.00 2.47 -20.58
CA PHE A 207 -13.47 3.61 -21.36
C PHE A 207 -13.23 4.96 -20.66
N CYS A 208 -12.69 4.91 -19.45
CA CYS A 208 -12.35 6.09 -18.68
C CYS A 208 -11.10 5.80 -17.81
N GLU A 209 -9.93 6.16 -18.32
CA GLU A 209 -8.63 6.03 -17.63
C GLU A 209 -8.50 7.09 -16.52
N THR A 210 -9.04 6.78 -15.36
CA THR A 210 -9.13 7.72 -14.24
C THR A 210 -7.77 8.14 -13.71
N GLY A 211 -6.77 7.27 -13.75
CA GLY A 211 -5.40 7.58 -13.32
C GLY A 211 -4.72 8.60 -14.23
N GLN A 212 -4.89 8.49 -15.56
CA GLN A 212 -4.36 9.46 -16.51
C GLN A 212 -5.02 10.83 -16.33
N ILE A 213 -6.36 10.85 -16.21
CA ILE A 213 -7.12 12.08 -15.97
C ILE A 213 -6.62 12.80 -14.72
N LEU A 214 -6.41 12.07 -13.62
CA LEU A 214 -5.95 12.68 -12.38
C LEU A 214 -4.50 13.13 -12.46
N ASN A 215 -3.63 12.40 -13.16
CA ASN A 215 -2.25 12.82 -13.39
C ASN A 215 -2.18 14.12 -14.20
N GLU A 216 -3.05 14.30 -15.19
CA GLU A 216 -3.15 15.56 -15.96
C GLU A 216 -3.59 16.74 -15.07
N ILE A 217 -4.51 16.51 -14.13
CA ILE A 217 -5.09 17.59 -13.30
C ILE A 217 -4.21 17.90 -12.08
N TYR A 218 -3.72 16.85 -11.39
CA TYR A 218 -3.09 16.97 -10.06
C TYR A 218 -1.63 16.55 -10.02
N GLY A 219 -1.13 15.90 -11.07
CA GLY A 219 0.10 15.14 -11.03
C GLY A 219 -0.09 13.79 -10.32
N ARG A 220 1.02 13.14 -10.00
CA ARG A 220 1.00 11.82 -9.35
C ARG A 220 0.40 11.89 -7.95
N LEU A 221 -0.41 10.90 -7.60
CA LEU A 221 -1.11 10.82 -6.31
C LEU A 221 -0.69 9.60 -5.51
N VAL A 222 -0.65 9.74 -4.18
CA VAL A 222 -0.51 8.63 -3.25
C VAL A 222 -1.90 8.08 -2.93
N SER A 223 -2.11 6.78 -3.14
CA SER A 223 -3.38 6.11 -2.83
C SER A 223 -3.34 5.30 -1.54
N ALA A 224 -2.16 4.84 -1.12
CA ALA A 224 -1.97 4.11 0.12
C ALA A 224 -0.63 4.47 0.79
N VAL A 225 -0.61 4.35 2.11
CA VAL A 225 0.56 4.60 2.97
C VAL A 225 0.75 3.46 3.96
N ASN A 226 1.99 3.25 4.40
CA ASN A 226 2.30 2.42 5.55
C ASN A 226 2.28 3.31 6.79
N VAL A 227 1.57 2.87 7.82
CA VAL A 227 1.39 3.61 9.07
C VAL A 227 1.74 2.77 10.28
N SER A 228 2.03 3.44 11.38
CA SER A 228 2.19 2.86 12.71
C SER A 228 1.61 3.79 13.76
N TYR A 229 1.77 3.44 15.02
CA TYR A 229 1.20 4.13 16.18
C TYR A 229 2.30 4.84 16.96
N PRO A 230 2.08 6.09 17.44
CA PRO A 230 3.09 6.88 18.14
C PRO A 230 3.78 6.12 19.26
N GLU A 231 3.03 5.41 20.07
CA GLU A 231 3.54 4.65 21.22
C GLU A 231 4.48 3.50 20.79
N LYS A 232 4.17 2.81 19.70
CA LYS A 232 5.03 1.74 19.17
C LYS A 232 6.31 2.31 18.56
N LEU A 233 6.19 3.43 17.83
CA LEU A 233 7.32 4.13 17.22
C LEU A 233 8.29 4.67 18.27
N ALA A 234 7.76 5.28 19.33
CA ALA A 234 8.56 5.80 20.45
C ALA A 234 9.29 4.68 21.22
N ALA A 235 8.65 3.52 21.38
CA ALA A 235 9.24 2.40 22.09
C ALA A 235 10.40 1.73 21.34
N ARG A 236 10.37 1.73 19.99
CA ARG A 236 11.34 0.97 19.17
C ARG A 236 11.71 1.72 17.87
N PRO A 237 12.20 2.97 17.93
CA PRO A 237 12.42 3.79 16.73
C PRO A 237 13.39 3.15 15.73
N ASP A 238 14.44 2.48 16.22
CA ASP A 238 15.42 1.81 15.36
C ASP A 238 14.83 0.63 14.60
N ALA A 239 13.93 -0.14 15.22
CA ALA A 239 13.26 -1.24 14.56
C ALA A 239 12.39 -0.76 13.38
N PHE A 240 11.71 0.39 13.51
CA PHE A 240 10.88 0.94 12.44
C PHE A 240 11.70 1.63 11.34
N ARG A 241 12.84 2.26 11.67
CA ARG A 241 13.80 2.74 10.66
C ARG A 241 14.33 1.57 9.82
N GLU A 242 14.71 0.50 10.50
CA GLU A 242 15.18 -0.71 9.84
C GLU A 242 14.09 -1.38 9.01
N PHE A 243 12.85 -1.41 9.49
CA PHE A 243 11.70 -1.89 8.70
C PHE A 243 11.56 -1.12 7.39
N ASN A 244 11.57 0.22 7.41
CA ASN A 244 11.49 1.03 6.19
C ASN A 244 12.66 0.73 5.24
N ARG A 245 13.89 0.58 5.77
CA ARG A 245 15.07 0.20 4.97
C ARG A 245 14.88 -1.16 4.31
N MET A 246 14.44 -2.17 5.07
CA MET A 246 14.20 -3.52 4.54
C MET A 246 13.09 -3.53 3.48
N LEU A 247 11.99 -2.80 3.71
CA LEU A 247 10.89 -2.73 2.76
C LEU A 247 11.36 -2.11 1.44
N LYS A 248 12.11 -0.99 1.49
CA LYS A 248 12.70 -0.35 0.33
C LYS A 248 13.64 -1.31 -0.41
N ALA A 249 14.55 -1.95 0.31
CA ALA A 249 15.49 -2.92 -0.27
C ALA A 249 14.76 -4.13 -0.89
N SER A 250 13.63 -4.56 -0.33
CA SER A 250 12.81 -5.66 -0.87
C SER A 250 12.16 -5.28 -2.21
N VAL A 251 11.65 -4.07 -2.32
CA VAL A 251 11.11 -3.54 -3.59
C VAL A 251 12.21 -3.43 -4.64
N GLU A 252 13.35 -2.86 -4.27
CA GLU A 252 14.50 -2.72 -5.16
C GLU A 252 15.02 -4.08 -5.65
N TYR A 253 15.10 -5.07 -4.74
CA TYR A 253 15.45 -6.43 -5.11
C TYR A 253 14.48 -7.03 -6.13
N ALA A 254 13.17 -6.89 -5.89
CA ALA A 254 12.15 -7.42 -6.79
C ALA A 254 12.24 -6.81 -8.19
N LEU A 255 12.47 -5.50 -8.28
CA LEU A 255 12.62 -4.78 -9.56
C LEU A 255 13.93 -5.11 -10.28
N ALA A 256 15.01 -5.34 -9.55
CA ALA A 256 16.30 -5.75 -10.11
C ALA A 256 16.32 -7.23 -10.55
N ASN A 257 15.50 -8.07 -9.91
CA ASN A 257 15.45 -9.52 -10.13
C ASN A 257 14.07 -9.98 -10.62
N ARG A 258 13.45 -9.24 -11.54
CA ARG A 258 12.09 -9.46 -12.03
C ARG A 258 11.84 -10.90 -12.49
N ASN A 259 12.81 -11.54 -13.15
CA ASN A 259 12.65 -12.92 -13.62
C ASN A 259 12.53 -13.90 -12.45
N GLU A 260 13.33 -13.77 -11.41
CA GLU A 260 13.25 -14.64 -10.22
C GLU A 260 11.91 -14.41 -9.49
N VAL A 261 11.62 -13.16 -9.15
CA VAL A 261 10.50 -12.80 -8.29
C VAL A 261 9.16 -12.96 -9.02
N PHE A 262 9.03 -12.39 -10.21
CA PHE A 262 7.75 -12.36 -10.91
C PHE A 262 7.36 -13.72 -11.48
N ASN A 263 8.31 -14.57 -11.90
CA ASN A 263 7.98 -15.94 -12.31
C ASN A 263 7.52 -16.79 -11.12
N ALA A 264 8.15 -16.63 -9.95
CA ALA A 264 7.73 -17.36 -8.74
C ALA A 264 6.31 -16.99 -8.33
N LEU A 265 6.00 -15.67 -8.30
CA LEU A 265 4.69 -15.17 -7.92
C LEU A 265 3.62 -15.46 -8.97
N ALA A 266 3.93 -15.35 -10.25
CA ALA A 266 3.01 -15.67 -11.35
C ALA A 266 2.51 -17.11 -11.25
N LYS A 267 3.41 -18.04 -10.91
CA LYS A 267 3.06 -19.46 -10.66
C LYS A 267 2.21 -19.63 -9.39
N GLN A 268 2.55 -18.93 -8.32
CA GLN A 268 1.83 -18.98 -7.05
C GLN A 268 0.40 -18.46 -7.19
N ASP A 269 0.22 -17.32 -7.88
CA ASP A 269 -1.03 -16.58 -7.94
C ASP A 269 -1.88 -16.96 -9.18
N ASN A 270 -1.38 -17.89 -10.00
CA ASN A 270 -2.00 -18.28 -11.27
C ASN A 270 -2.39 -17.06 -12.12
N ILE A 271 -1.42 -16.19 -12.36
CA ILE A 271 -1.55 -14.98 -13.17
C ILE A 271 -0.40 -14.89 -14.17
N ASP A 272 -0.64 -14.28 -15.35
CA ASP A 272 0.45 -14.06 -16.31
C ASP A 272 1.53 -13.17 -15.69
N ARG A 273 2.79 -13.59 -15.83
CA ARG A 273 3.95 -12.82 -15.34
C ARG A 273 3.96 -11.37 -15.85
N LYS A 274 3.46 -11.14 -17.06
CA LYS A 274 3.34 -9.80 -17.67
C LYS A 274 2.51 -8.82 -16.84
N PHE A 275 1.63 -9.34 -15.96
CA PHE A 275 0.89 -8.52 -15.01
C PHE A 275 1.82 -7.68 -14.14
N TYR A 276 2.88 -8.27 -13.59
CA TYR A 276 3.82 -7.55 -12.71
C TYR A 276 4.60 -6.48 -13.47
N ASP A 277 5.08 -6.80 -14.69
CA ASP A 277 5.77 -5.81 -15.53
C ASP A 277 4.83 -4.65 -15.87
N TRP A 278 3.61 -4.93 -16.36
CA TRP A 278 2.62 -3.91 -16.65
C TRP A 278 2.30 -3.04 -15.42
N TRP A 279 2.11 -3.68 -14.26
CA TRP A 279 1.74 -2.95 -13.06
C TRP A 279 2.85 -2.01 -12.59
N PHE A 280 4.08 -2.49 -12.48
CA PHE A 280 5.21 -1.67 -12.01
C PHE A 280 5.65 -0.61 -13.01
N ASP A 281 5.52 -0.87 -14.31
CA ASP A 281 5.99 0.06 -15.33
C ASP A 281 4.91 1.12 -15.67
N ARG A 282 3.62 0.80 -15.55
CA ARG A 282 2.55 1.63 -16.09
C ARG A 282 1.47 2.05 -15.09
N THR A 283 1.27 1.31 -14.01
CA THR A 283 0.17 1.55 -13.08
C THR A 283 0.59 2.34 -11.85
N SER A 284 1.49 1.80 -11.07
CA SER A 284 1.92 2.42 -9.81
C SER A 284 3.33 1.97 -9.43
N SER A 285 3.94 2.67 -8.50
CA SER A 285 5.17 2.29 -7.84
C SER A 285 4.93 2.11 -6.33
N VAL A 286 5.81 1.37 -5.70
CA VAL A 286 5.88 1.23 -4.24
C VAL A 286 7.18 1.90 -3.76
N PRO A 287 7.16 3.20 -3.42
CA PRO A 287 8.38 3.93 -3.10
C PRO A 287 9.07 3.44 -1.83
N ALA A 288 8.29 2.99 -0.84
CA ALA A 288 8.74 2.65 0.52
C ALA A 288 9.55 3.78 1.21
N VAL A 289 9.37 5.02 0.75
CA VAL A 289 9.95 6.27 1.28
C VAL A 289 8.86 7.32 1.42
N PHE A 290 9.13 8.43 2.12
CA PHE A 290 8.18 9.54 2.26
C PHE A 290 8.92 10.89 2.25
N GLY A 291 9.01 11.51 1.08
CA GLY A 291 9.58 12.85 0.88
C GLY A 291 8.50 13.88 0.54
N ASP A 292 8.93 15.09 0.19
CA ASP A 292 8.05 16.26 -0.02
C ASP A 292 7.04 16.04 -1.17
N ALA A 293 7.45 15.35 -2.24
CA ALA A 293 6.54 15.01 -3.33
C ALA A 293 5.40 14.10 -2.86
N HIS A 294 5.70 13.12 -2.00
CA HIS A 294 4.70 12.23 -1.42
C HIS A 294 3.77 12.97 -0.46
N ALA A 295 4.33 13.87 0.38
CA ALA A 295 3.55 14.70 1.29
C ALA A 295 2.58 15.62 0.54
N LYS A 296 3.03 16.26 -0.55
CA LYS A 296 2.17 17.04 -1.43
C LYS A 296 1.05 16.19 -2.04
N ALA A 297 1.38 15.01 -2.56
CA ALA A 297 0.42 14.09 -3.15
C ALA A 297 -0.63 13.59 -2.14
N VAL A 298 -0.23 13.31 -0.89
CA VAL A 298 -1.14 12.98 0.21
C VAL A 298 -2.08 14.15 0.52
N GLY A 299 -1.55 15.36 0.63
CA GLY A 299 -2.36 16.56 0.87
C GLY A 299 -3.40 16.78 -0.24
N THR A 300 -3.00 16.58 -1.51
CA THR A 300 -3.92 16.63 -2.65
C THR A 300 -5.01 15.55 -2.54
N ALA A 301 -4.65 14.31 -2.23
CA ALA A 301 -5.64 13.23 -2.05
C ALA A 301 -6.63 13.53 -0.92
N TRP A 302 -6.19 14.15 0.18
CA TRP A 302 -7.09 14.56 1.26
C TRP A 302 -8.00 15.73 0.85
N ASN A 303 -7.52 16.68 0.04
CA ASN A 303 -8.37 17.75 -0.53
C ASN A 303 -9.46 17.15 -1.42
N ILE A 304 -9.13 16.17 -2.27
CA ILE A 304 -10.12 15.41 -3.06
C ILE A 304 -11.13 14.71 -2.12
N GLY A 305 -10.66 14.06 -1.07
CA GLY A 305 -11.53 13.42 -0.09
C GLY A 305 -12.49 14.39 0.59
N LYS A 306 -12.04 15.59 0.88
CA LYS A 306 -12.89 16.66 1.46
C LYS A 306 -13.91 17.16 0.45
N SER A 307 -13.52 17.42 -0.81
CA SER A 307 -14.45 17.89 -1.87
C SER A 307 -15.58 16.90 -2.15
N LEU A 308 -15.29 15.60 -1.99
CA LEU A 308 -16.26 14.49 -2.13
C LEU A 308 -16.98 14.11 -0.82
N SER A 309 -16.84 14.93 0.23
CA SER A 309 -17.46 14.72 1.56
C SER A 309 -17.10 13.39 2.23
N MET A 310 -15.93 12.82 1.89
CA MET A 310 -15.43 11.59 2.51
C MET A 310 -14.71 11.84 3.83
N ILE A 311 -14.13 13.02 3.99
CA ILE A 311 -13.54 13.53 5.24
C ILE A 311 -14.00 14.95 5.48
N GLN A 312 -14.12 15.34 6.75
CA GLN A 312 -14.54 16.69 7.13
C GLN A 312 -13.35 17.61 7.33
N ASN A 313 -12.35 17.15 8.07
CA ASN A 313 -11.16 17.91 8.43
C ASN A 313 -9.93 17.34 7.75
N ILE A 314 -9.06 18.21 7.25
CA ILE A 314 -7.77 17.85 6.69
C ILE A 314 -6.70 18.15 7.75
N PRO A 315 -6.08 17.13 8.36
CA PRO A 315 -4.98 17.34 9.27
C PRO A 315 -3.73 17.79 8.53
N SER A 316 -2.75 18.33 9.24
CA SER A 316 -1.44 18.59 8.66
C SER A 316 -0.74 17.27 8.29
N VAL A 317 -0.32 17.13 7.03
CA VAL A 317 0.44 15.96 6.60
C VAL A 317 1.72 15.83 7.41
N ALA A 318 2.42 16.96 7.66
CA ALA A 318 3.65 16.97 8.45
C ALA A 318 3.43 16.47 9.88
N ALA A 319 2.31 16.86 10.53
CA ALA A 319 1.98 16.42 11.88
C ALA A 319 1.69 14.92 11.98
N LEU A 320 1.23 14.30 10.89
CA LEU A 320 0.94 12.87 10.82
C LEU A 320 2.08 12.07 10.16
N THR A 321 3.17 12.70 9.77
CA THR A 321 4.37 12.03 9.25
C THR A 321 5.32 11.71 10.40
N TRP A 322 5.81 10.49 10.43
CA TRP A 322 6.86 10.11 11.37
C TRP A 322 8.18 10.82 11.03
N GLU A 323 8.83 11.41 12.00
CA GLU A 323 10.02 12.25 11.81
C GLU A 323 11.24 11.50 11.23
N HIS A 324 11.28 10.16 11.39
CA HIS A 324 12.36 9.31 10.90
C HIS A 324 12.00 8.54 9.62
N THR A 325 11.08 9.05 8.79
CA THR A 325 10.81 8.49 7.47
C THR A 325 12.05 8.51 6.59
N LEU A 326 12.21 7.48 5.76
CA LEU A 326 13.20 7.53 4.69
C LEU A 326 12.75 8.59 3.67
N ARG A 327 13.60 9.57 3.40
CA ARG A 327 13.38 10.55 2.34
C ARG A 327 14.00 10.01 1.05
N GLY A 328 13.25 10.05 -0.05
CA GLY A 328 13.71 9.64 -1.37
C GLY A 328 14.03 10.83 -2.25
#